data_42fa4f4036be4357439826e1faa21158
#
_entry.id   42fa4f4036be4357439826e1faa21158
#
_cell.length_a   1.000
_cell.length_b   1.000
_cell.length_c   1.000
_cell.angle_alpha   90.00
_cell.angle_beta   90.00
_cell.angle_gamma   90.00
#
_symmetry.space_group_name_H-M   'P 1'
#
loop_
_entity.id
_entity.type
_entity.pdbx_description
1 polymer ?
#
loop_
_entity_poly.entity_id
_entity_poly.type
_entity_poly.pdbx_seq_one_letter_code
_entity_poly.pdbx_strand_id
1 'polypeptide(L)'
;GYLIRTRYSDHLCPQYLKYFMESELYWSQLREGTIATAQPNCNGKTLGNMLVPIPPSYEQIRIVEKLNAIMAHVIEYGTAYSKSKHLNNIFPEQLKKAILQEVVQGKLVPQDPHAEPASILLERIRAEKKKLIDEGKIKKDKHESVIFRRDNSHYEKRGSEEVCIDDEIPFEIPENWTWCRLNELCKKIGAGSTPTGGKAV
;
A
#
# COMPACT_ATOMS: atom_id res chain seq x y z
N GLY A 1 4.20 -2.24 36.88
CA GLY A 1 3.77 -3.64 37.07
C GLY A 1 4.72 -4.34 38.05
N TYR A 2 4.15 -5.13 38.93
CA TYR A 2 4.96 -5.91 39.89
C TYR A 2 5.38 -7.21 39.24
N LEU A 3 6.67 -7.54 39.27
CA LEU A 3 7.20 -8.83 38.85
C LEU A 3 7.08 -9.83 40.01
N ILE A 4 6.47 -11.00 39.72
CA ILE A 4 6.43 -12.11 40.66
C ILE A 4 7.52 -13.10 40.26
N ARG A 5 8.49 -13.33 41.14
CA ARG A 5 9.55 -14.31 40.92
C ARG A 5 9.16 -15.65 41.54
N THR A 6 9.12 -16.69 40.73
CA THR A 6 8.94 -18.07 41.17
C THR A 6 10.30 -18.79 41.25
N ARG A 7 10.50 -19.58 42.28
CA ARG A 7 11.61 -20.54 42.38
C ARG A 7 11.01 -21.93 42.44
N TYR A 8 11.33 -22.73 41.47
CA TYR A 8 10.82 -24.09 41.32
C TYR A 8 11.87 -25.13 41.69
N SER A 9 11.43 -26.39 41.91
CA SER A 9 12.30 -27.52 42.23
C SER A 9 13.20 -27.89 41.03
N ASP A 10 14.42 -28.33 41.31
CA ASP A 10 15.38 -28.80 40.30
C ASP A 10 14.90 -30.07 39.55
N HIS A 11 13.85 -30.74 40.05
CA HIS A 11 13.21 -31.90 39.42
C HIS A 11 12.14 -31.50 38.36
N LEU A 12 11.79 -30.21 38.28
CA LEU A 12 10.81 -29.71 37.31
C LEU A 12 11.54 -29.18 36.09
N CYS A 13 11.12 -29.59 34.89
CA CYS A 13 11.62 -29.03 33.65
C CYS A 13 11.14 -27.57 33.50
N PRO A 14 12.05 -26.57 33.51
CA PRO A 14 11.66 -25.15 33.43
C PRO A 14 10.86 -24.80 32.19
N GLN A 15 11.22 -25.43 31.08
CA GLN A 15 10.57 -25.18 29.77
C GLN A 15 9.15 -25.74 29.77
N TYR A 16 8.89 -26.87 30.45
CA TYR A 16 7.56 -27.39 30.65
C TYR A 16 6.66 -26.40 31.39
N LEU A 17 7.17 -25.85 32.51
CA LEU A 17 6.45 -24.83 33.28
C LEU A 17 6.16 -23.59 32.43
N LYS A 18 7.11 -23.15 31.61
CA LYS A 18 6.89 -22.04 30.66
C LYS A 18 5.74 -22.33 29.73
N TYR A 19 5.68 -23.51 29.09
CA TYR A 19 4.58 -23.88 28.22
C TYR A 19 3.23 -23.98 28.94
N PHE A 20 3.25 -24.45 30.18
CA PHE A 20 2.04 -24.40 31.02
C PHE A 20 1.56 -22.96 31.21
N MET A 21 2.44 -22.00 31.48
CA MET A 21 2.08 -20.59 31.66
C MET A 21 1.60 -19.92 30.37
N GLU A 22 1.87 -20.50 29.22
CA GLU A 22 1.37 -20.06 27.91
C GLU A 22 0.05 -20.74 27.54
N SER A 23 -0.39 -21.75 28.31
CA SER A 23 -1.60 -22.56 28.01
C SER A 23 -2.91 -21.85 28.39
N GLU A 24 -4.00 -22.25 27.74
CA GLU A 24 -5.34 -21.77 28.10
C GLU A 24 -5.72 -22.13 29.53
N LEU A 25 -5.29 -23.28 30.05
CA LEU A 25 -5.54 -23.68 31.44
C LEU A 25 -4.92 -22.69 32.44
N TYR A 26 -3.73 -22.20 32.19
CA TYR A 26 -3.13 -21.16 33.03
C TYR A 26 -3.92 -19.86 32.95
N TRP A 27 -4.26 -19.41 31.76
CA TRP A 27 -4.96 -18.15 31.56
C TRP A 27 -6.41 -18.18 32.07
N SER A 28 -7.13 -19.30 31.99
CA SER A 28 -8.45 -19.43 32.60
C SER A 28 -8.40 -19.31 34.11
N GLN A 29 -7.48 -20.04 34.77
CA GLN A 29 -7.29 -19.94 36.23
C GLN A 29 -6.87 -18.54 36.66
N LEU A 30 -6.06 -17.87 35.86
CA LEU A 30 -5.66 -16.48 36.12
C LEU A 30 -6.86 -15.53 36.05
N ARG A 31 -7.69 -15.66 35.06
CA ARG A 31 -8.92 -14.85 34.91
C ARG A 31 -9.92 -15.11 36.05
N GLU A 32 -10.10 -16.35 36.44
CA GLU A 32 -11.00 -16.72 37.56
C GLU A 32 -10.48 -16.27 38.89
N GLY A 33 -9.16 -16.34 39.14
CA GLY A 33 -8.53 -15.95 40.38
C GLY A 33 -8.30 -14.44 40.53
N THR A 34 -8.53 -13.64 39.51
CA THR A 34 -8.44 -12.18 39.55
C THR A 34 -9.82 -11.58 39.80
N ILE A 35 -9.98 -10.84 40.90
CA ILE A 35 -11.19 -10.07 41.18
C ILE A 35 -11.39 -9.06 40.04
N ALA A 36 -12.62 -8.90 39.58
CA ALA A 36 -13.00 -7.94 38.53
C ALA A 36 -12.83 -6.49 39.02
N THR A 37 -11.60 -6.05 39.18
CA THR A 37 -11.22 -4.66 39.42
C THR A 37 -10.73 -4.06 38.09
N ALA A 38 -10.74 -2.74 37.97
CA ALA A 38 -10.29 -1.99 36.78
C ALA A 38 -8.83 -2.33 36.37
N GLN A 39 -8.07 -3.01 37.20
CA GLN A 39 -6.74 -3.56 36.92
C GLN A 39 -6.65 -4.99 37.46
N PRO A 40 -6.67 -6.03 36.62
CA PRO A 40 -6.46 -7.40 37.04
C PRO A 40 -5.08 -7.53 37.69
N ASN A 41 -5.04 -7.81 39.01
CA ASN A 41 -3.79 -7.91 39.74
C ASN A 41 -3.61 -9.36 40.20
N CYS A 42 -2.60 -10.02 39.65
CA CYS A 42 -2.19 -11.36 40.11
C CYS A 42 -1.14 -11.22 41.24
N ASN A 43 -1.29 -11.98 42.30
CA ASN A 43 -0.34 -12.04 43.39
C ASN A 43 0.21 -13.45 43.59
N GLY A 44 1.25 -13.58 44.42
CA GLY A 44 1.90 -14.87 44.67
C GLY A 44 0.96 -15.94 45.27
N LYS A 45 -0.07 -15.53 46.04
CA LYS A 45 -1.08 -16.46 46.59
C LYS A 45 -2.00 -17.02 45.48
N THR A 46 -2.42 -16.17 44.56
CA THR A 46 -3.21 -16.58 43.40
C THR A 46 -2.43 -17.57 42.54
N LEU A 47 -1.16 -17.26 42.22
CA LEU A 47 -0.29 -18.19 41.50
C LEU A 47 -0.06 -19.50 42.23
N GLY A 48 0.17 -19.45 43.54
CA GLY A 48 0.43 -20.64 44.35
C GLY A 48 -0.73 -21.61 44.45
N ASN A 49 -1.95 -21.15 44.21
CA ASN A 49 -3.16 -21.97 44.24
C ASN A 49 -3.54 -22.56 42.90
N MET A 50 -2.81 -22.25 41.80
CA MET A 50 -3.12 -22.79 40.48
C MET A 50 -2.87 -24.29 40.38
N LEU A 51 -3.73 -24.99 39.71
CA LEU A 51 -3.59 -26.40 39.38
C LEU A 51 -2.67 -26.56 38.17
N VAL A 52 -1.63 -27.34 38.31
CA VAL A 52 -0.64 -27.63 37.26
C VAL A 52 -0.59 -29.15 37.05
N PRO A 53 -0.88 -29.66 35.85
CA PRO A 53 -0.66 -31.07 35.56
C PRO A 53 0.85 -31.36 35.49
N ILE A 54 1.32 -32.31 36.26
CA ILE A 54 2.75 -32.63 36.31
C ILE A 54 2.99 -34.05 35.78
N PRO A 55 3.53 -34.20 34.54
CA PRO A 55 4.00 -35.47 34.05
C PRO A 55 5.27 -35.96 34.74
N PRO A 56 5.61 -37.25 34.66
CA PRO A 56 6.92 -37.74 35.07
C PRO A 56 8.07 -36.95 34.37
N SER A 57 9.22 -36.80 35.05
CA SER A 57 10.30 -35.94 34.56
C SER A 57 10.76 -36.25 33.12
N TYR A 58 10.86 -37.53 32.77
CA TYR A 58 11.21 -37.94 31.41
C TYR A 58 10.14 -37.53 30.37
N GLU A 59 8.89 -37.59 30.76
CA GLU A 59 7.78 -37.19 29.88
C GLU A 59 7.74 -35.66 29.69
N GLN A 60 8.05 -34.87 30.69
CA GLN A 60 8.19 -33.43 30.55
C GLN A 60 9.20 -33.05 29.46
N ILE A 61 10.35 -33.73 29.42
CA ILE A 61 11.38 -33.52 28.41
C ILE A 61 10.86 -33.85 27.02
N ARG A 62 10.24 -35.01 26.85
CA ARG A 62 9.66 -35.43 25.55
C ARG A 62 8.58 -34.47 25.04
N ILE A 63 7.74 -33.94 25.95
CA ILE A 63 6.74 -32.94 25.62
C ILE A 63 7.41 -31.67 25.10
N VAL A 64 8.43 -31.18 25.80
CA VAL A 64 9.19 -29.99 25.42
C VAL A 64 9.86 -30.16 24.06
N GLU A 65 10.53 -31.28 23.83
CA GLU A 65 11.16 -31.58 22.54
C GLU A 65 10.14 -31.59 21.40
N LYS A 66 9.00 -32.23 21.61
CA LYS A 66 7.93 -32.28 20.61
C LYS A 66 7.34 -30.91 20.32
N LEU A 67 7.09 -30.11 21.37
CA LEU A 67 6.58 -28.75 21.21
C LEU A 67 7.59 -27.85 20.48
N ASN A 68 8.88 -27.91 20.81
CA ASN A 68 9.92 -27.15 20.12
C ASN A 68 9.96 -27.48 18.61
N ALA A 69 9.85 -28.75 18.26
CA ALA A 69 9.82 -29.17 16.85
C ALA A 69 8.58 -28.63 16.13
N ILE A 70 7.40 -28.66 16.75
CA ILE A 70 6.16 -28.15 16.18
C ILE A 70 6.20 -26.62 16.08
N MET A 71 6.68 -25.92 17.11
CA MET A 71 6.72 -24.46 17.15
C MET A 71 7.60 -23.87 16.04
N ALA A 72 8.66 -24.57 15.63
CA ALA A 72 9.45 -24.14 14.46
C ALA A 72 8.58 -24.03 13.20
N HIS A 73 7.75 -25.04 12.93
CA HIS A 73 6.85 -25.04 11.78
C HIS A 73 5.72 -24.00 11.93
N VAL A 74 5.22 -23.78 13.14
CA VAL A 74 4.20 -22.75 13.41
C VAL A 74 4.73 -21.36 13.11
N ILE A 75 5.97 -21.07 13.46
CA ILE A 75 6.64 -19.79 13.17
C ILE A 75 6.82 -19.62 11.66
N GLU A 76 7.30 -20.65 10.97
CA GLU A 76 7.46 -20.65 9.51
C GLU A 76 6.12 -20.39 8.80
N TYR A 77 5.08 -21.13 9.20
CA TYR A 77 3.73 -20.91 8.69
C TYR A 77 3.24 -19.48 8.94
N GLY A 78 3.40 -18.97 10.16
CA GLY A 78 3.01 -17.60 10.50
C GLY A 78 3.70 -16.54 9.62
N THR A 79 4.97 -16.75 9.32
CA THR A 79 5.73 -15.89 8.42
C THR A 79 5.19 -15.95 6.99
N ALA A 80 4.97 -17.15 6.45
CA ALA A 80 4.41 -17.36 5.12
C ALA A 80 2.99 -16.78 5.00
N TYR A 81 2.15 -17.01 6.01
CA TYR A 81 0.79 -16.46 6.07
C TYR A 81 0.78 -14.92 6.08
N SER A 82 1.63 -14.31 6.90
CA SER A 82 1.75 -12.85 6.97
C SER A 82 2.20 -12.24 5.65
N LYS A 83 3.14 -12.87 4.95
CA LYS A 83 3.59 -12.48 3.62
C LYS A 83 2.47 -12.59 2.59
N SER A 84 1.73 -13.70 2.59
CA SER A 84 0.58 -13.91 1.69
C SER A 84 -0.51 -12.85 1.92
N LYS A 85 -0.85 -12.61 3.18
CA LYS A 85 -1.84 -11.58 3.56
C LYS A 85 -1.41 -10.19 3.11
N HIS A 86 -0.14 -9.84 3.29
CA HIS A 86 0.40 -8.56 2.82
C HIS A 86 0.28 -8.43 1.31
N LEU A 87 0.69 -9.45 0.55
CA LEU A 87 0.60 -9.46 -0.92
C LEU A 87 -0.85 -9.29 -1.39
N ASN A 88 -1.79 -10.01 -0.80
CA ASN A 88 -3.21 -9.90 -1.13
C ASN A 88 -3.77 -8.50 -0.88
N ASN A 89 -3.31 -7.82 0.15
CA ASN A 89 -3.76 -6.46 0.46
C ASN A 89 -3.24 -5.40 -0.52
N ILE A 90 -2.00 -5.54 -1.00
CA ILE A 90 -1.40 -4.56 -1.91
C ILE A 90 -1.69 -4.85 -3.39
N PHE A 91 -1.99 -6.12 -3.73
CA PHE A 91 -2.16 -6.58 -5.11
C PHE A 91 -3.21 -5.78 -5.90
N PRO A 92 -4.43 -5.49 -5.39
CA PRO A 92 -5.44 -4.77 -6.14
C PRO A 92 -4.96 -3.36 -6.56
N GLU A 93 -4.31 -2.65 -5.68
CA GLU A 93 -3.78 -1.31 -5.97
C GLU A 93 -2.60 -1.36 -6.94
N GLN A 94 -1.72 -2.35 -6.82
CA GLN A 94 -0.62 -2.53 -7.76
C GLN A 94 -1.13 -2.92 -9.14
N LEU A 95 -2.11 -3.82 -9.21
CA LEU A 95 -2.73 -4.23 -10.47
C LEU A 95 -3.40 -3.03 -11.16
N LYS A 96 -4.17 -2.23 -10.41
CA LYS A 96 -4.77 -1.00 -10.93
C LYS A 96 -3.73 -0.05 -11.52
N LYS A 97 -2.62 0.19 -10.79
CA LYS A 97 -1.53 1.05 -11.28
C LYS A 97 -0.89 0.50 -12.55
N ALA A 98 -0.65 -0.82 -12.61
CA ALA A 98 -0.10 -1.47 -13.79
C ALA A 98 -1.04 -1.33 -15.01
N ILE A 99 -2.34 -1.58 -14.81
CA ILE A 99 -3.34 -1.41 -15.89
C ILE A 99 -3.37 0.05 -16.37
N LEU A 100 -3.39 1.02 -15.45
CA LEU A 100 -3.38 2.44 -15.82
C LEU A 100 -2.09 2.82 -16.57
N GLN A 101 -0.96 2.22 -16.25
CA GLN A 101 0.29 2.44 -16.98
C GLN A 101 0.18 1.91 -18.42
N GLU A 102 -0.40 0.73 -18.64
CA GLU A 102 -0.65 0.19 -19.97
C GLU A 102 -1.65 1.07 -20.77
N VAL A 103 -2.66 1.64 -20.08
CA VAL A 103 -3.62 2.57 -20.69
C VAL A 103 -2.91 3.81 -21.27
N VAL A 104 -2.09 4.47 -20.44
CA VAL A 104 -1.44 5.72 -20.86
C VAL A 104 -0.31 5.53 -21.88
N GLN A 105 0.17 4.29 -22.02
CA GLN A 105 1.12 3.90 -23.06
C GLN A 105 0.43 3.46 -24.37
N GLY A 106 -0.90 3.43 -24.40
CA GLY A 106 -1.66 2.99 -25.59
C GLY A 106 -1.60 1.48 -25.87
N LYS A 107 -1.22 0.68 -24.87
CA LYS A 107 -1.03 -0.79 -25.01
C LYS A 107 -2.26 -1.60 -24.64
N LEU A 108 -3.24 -1.01 -23.91
CA LEU A 108 -4.39 -1.76 -23.42
C LEU A 108 -5.37 -2.15 -24.52
N VAL A 109 -5.52 -1.32 -25.52
CA VAL A 109 -6.43 -1.57 -26.66
C VAL A 109 -5.66 -1.51 -27.96
N PRO A 110 -6.02 -2.32 -28.98
CA PRO A 110 -5.44 -2.22 -30.32
C PRO A 110 -5.66 -0.82 -30.89
N GLN A 111 -4.65 -0.28 -31.56
CA GLN A 111 -4.75 1.00 -32.24
C GLN A 111 -5.60 0.84 -33.51
N ASP A 112 -6.54 1.75 -33.75
CA ASP A 112 -7.30 1.81 -35.00
C ASP A 112 -6.53 2.66 -36.03
N PRO A 113 -6.07 2.06 -37.14
CA PRO A 113 -5.33 2.79 -38.17
C PRO A 113 -6.19 3.82 -38.92
N HIS A 114 -7.52 3.75 -38.81
CA HIS A 114 -8.45 4.70 -39.41
C HIS A 114 -8.89 5.82 -38.45
N ALA A 115 -8.47 5.74 -37.21
CA ALA A 115 -8.76 6.78 -36.20
C ALA A 115 -8.07 8.09 -36.57
N GLU A 116 -8.77 9.19 -36.36
CA GLU A 116 -8.22 10.52 -36.54
C GLU A 116 -7.02 10.74 -35.59
N PRO A 117 -5.85 11.20 -36.08
CA PRO A 117 -4.69 11.47 -35.25
C PRO A 117 -4.97 12.52 -34.15
N ALA A 118 -4.39 12.35 -32.99
CA ALA A 118 -4.57 13.28 -31.87
C ALA A 118 -4.11 14.72 -32.17
N SER A 119 -3.22 14.92 -33.14
CA SER A 119 -2.81 16.24 -33.60
C SER A 119 -3.99 17.07 -34.10
N ILE A 120 -4.94 16.48 -34.83
CA ILE A 120 -6.14 17.18 -35.31
C ILE A 120 -7.06 17.57 -34.16
N LEU A 121 -7.19 16.71 -33.15
CA LEU A 121 -7.90 17.06 -31.91
C LEU A 121 -7.28 18.27 -31.22
N LEU A 122 -5.95 18.30 -31.11
CA LEU A 122 -5.24 19.44 -30.53
C LEU A 122 -5.42 20.72 -31.32
N GLU A 123 -5.41 20.66 -32.65
CA GLU A 123 -5.70 21.83 -33.49
C GLU A 123 -7.10 22.39 -33.25
N ARG A 124 -8.11 21.52 -33.09
CA ARG A 124 -9.48 21.95 -32.74
C ARG A 124 -9.53 22.61 -31.36
N ILE A 125 -8.83 22.04 -30.36
CA ILE A 125 -8.76 22.60 -29.01
C ILE A 125 -8.09 23.99 -29.06
N ARG A 126 -7.01 24.15 -29.83
CA ARG A 126 -6.33 25.45 -30.00
C ARG A 126 -7.24 26.48 -30.66
N ALA A 127 -7.96 26.09 -31.71
CA ALA A 127 -8.91 26.96 -32.39
C ALA A 127 -10.05 27.40 -31.45
N GLU A 128 -10.61 26.48 -30.67
CA GLU A 128 -11.64 26.81 -29.65
C GLU A 128 -11.08 27.78 -28.57
N LYS A 129 -9.87 27.50 -28.06
CA LYS A 129 -9.23 28.40 -27.06
C LYS A 129 -9.00 29.77 -27.61
N LYS A 130 -8.50 29.88 -28.86
CA LYS A 130 -8.29 31.16 -29.53
C LYS A 130 -9.59 31.95 -29.62
N LYS A 131 -10.69 31.33 -30.07
CA LYS A 131 -12.00 31.96 -30.11
C LYS A 131 -12.46 32.47 -28.74
N LEU A 132 -12.26 31.68 -27.66
CA LEU A 132 -12.62 32.09 -26.31
C LEU A 132 -11.73 33.24 -25.76
N ILE A 133 -10.48 33.32 -26.21
CA ILE A 133 -9.59 34.45 -25.91
C ILE A 133 -10.07 35.70 -26.63
N ASP A 134 -10.39 35.60 -27.95
CA ASP A 134 -10.87 36.72 -28.76
C ASP A 134 -12.24 37.25 -28.26
N GLU A 135 -13.07 36.35 -27.70
CA GLU A 135 -14.34 36.71 -27.03
C GLU A 135 -14.15 37.26 -25.60
N GLY A 136 -12.92 37.32 -25.09
CA GLY A 136 -12.61 37.80 -23.74
C GLY A 136 -13.05 36.87 -22.59
N LYS A 137 -13.45 35.62 -22.90
CA LYS A 137 -13.92 34.63 -21.89
C LYS A 137 -12.79 33.97 -21.11
N ILE A 138 -11.62 33.83 -21.72
CA ILE A 138 -10.43 33.30 -21.09
C ILE A 138 -9.23 34.22 -21.38
N LYS A 139 -8.26 34.21 -20.45
CA LYS A 139 -7.02 34.98 -20.65
C LYS A 139 -6.04 34.20 -21.52
N LYS A 140 -5.32 34.91 -22.37
CA LYS A 140 -4.22 34.32 -23.15
C LYS A 140 -3.14 33.79 -22.19
N ASP A 141 -2.74 32.55 -22.40
CA ASP A 141 -1.65 31.95 -21.67
C ASP A 141 -0.30 32.49 -22.14
N LYS A 142 0.55 32.86 -21.19
CA LYS A 142 1.92 33.32 -21.48
C LYS A 142 2.89 32.18 -21.79
N HIS A 143 2.51 30.94 -21.45
CA HIS A 143 3.30 29.73 -21.57
C HIS A 143 2.72 28.77 -22.64
N GLU A 144 2.02 29.31 -23.61
CA GLU A 144 1.51 28.50 -24.73
C GLU A 144 2.67 27.87 -25.48
N SER A 145 2.64 26.55 -25.62
CA SER A 145 3.68 25.79 -26.29
C SER A 145 3.08 24.68 -27.14
N VAL A 146 3.83 24.20 -28.11
CA VAL A 146 3.44 23.11 -29.00
C VAL A 146 4.55 22.08 -29.02
N ILE A 147 4.21 20.82 -28.70
CA ILE A 147 5.13 19.69 -28.81
C ILE A 147 4.95 19.06 -30.19
N PHE A 148 6.03 18.77 -30.86
CA PHE A 148 6.06 18.12 -32.16
C PHE A 148 7.25 17.17 -32.27
N ARG A 149 7.17 16.22 -33.21
CA ARG A 149 8.26 15.27 -33.47
C ARG A 149 8.99 15.65 -34.75
N ARG A 150 10.31 15.65 -34.70
CA ARG A 150 11.20 15.86 -35.83
C ARG A 150 12.44 14.97 -35.67
N ASP A 151 12.85 14.30 -36.75
CA ASP A 151 14.06 13.44 -36.77
C ASP A 151 14.11 12.41 -35.62
N ASN A 152 12.95 11.82 -35.29
CA ASN A 152 12.78 10.85 -34.21
C ASN A 152 12.92 11.41 -32.79
N SER A 153 13.02 12.74 -32.63
CA SER A 153 13.11 13.45 -31.35
C SER A 153 11.91 14.35 -31.13
N HIS A 154 11.61 14.62 -29.84
CA HIS A 154 10.50 15.49 -29.46
C HIS A 154 11.03 16.90 -29.16
N TYR A 155 10.38 17.87 -29.72
CA TYR A 155 10.69 19.29 -29.56
C TYR A 155 9.47 20.04 -29.03
N GLU A 156 9.72 20.98 -28.13
CA GLU A 156 8.72 21.93 -27.68
C GLU A 156 9.04 23.32 -28.22
N LYS A 157 8.06 23.93 -28.88
CA LYS A 157 8.15 25.29 -29.35
C LYS A 157 7.40 26.22 -28.43
N ARG A 158 8.10 27.20 -27.86
CA ARG A 158 7.57 28.26 -27.00
C ARG A 158 7.85 29.62 -27.67
N GLY A 159 6.84 30.19 -28.31
CA GLY A 159 7.05 31.42 -29.08
C GLY A 159 8.02 31.18 -30.25
N SER A 160 9.22 31.79 -30.20
CA SER A 160 10.29 31.62 -31.18
C SER A 160 11.34 30.58 -30.82
N GLU A 161 11.32 30.06 -29.61
CA GLU A 161 12.31 29.11 -29.11
C GLU A 161 11.85 27.69 -29.35
N GLU A 162 12.77 26.83 -29.80
CA GLU A 162 12.58 25.39 -29.95
C GLU A 162 13.60 24.66 -29.07
N VAL A 163 13.13 23.79 -28.18
CA VAL A 163 13.94 23.02 -27.26
C VAL A 163 13.64 21.54 -27.43
N CYS A 164 14.69 20.72 -27.49
CA CYS A 164 14.53 19.27 -27.45
C CYS A 164 14.10 18.86 -26.03
N ILE A 165 13.09 17.99 -25.93
CA ILE A 165 12.49 17.54 -24.68
C ILE A 165 12.50 16.02 -24.53
N ASP A 166 13.34 15.31 -25.26
CA ASP A 166 13.42 13.83 -25.18
C ASP A 166 13.67 13.34 -23.76
N ASP A 167 14.46 14.08 -22.98
CA ASP A 167 14.72 13.76 -21.56
C ASP A 167 13.47 13.88 -20.68
N GLU A 168 12.44 14.62 -21.11
CA GLU A 168 11.18 14.75 -20.40
C GLU A 168 10.16 13.67 -20.81
N ILE A 169 10.37 13.00 -21.95
CA ILE A 169 9.44 11.99 -22.49
C ILE A 169 9.65 10.66 -21.75
N PRO A 170 8.70 10.20 -20.94
CA PRO A 170 8.91 9.05 -20.07
C PRO A 170 8.83 7.70 -20.79
N PHE A 171 8.18 7.65 -21.96
CA PHE A 171 8.00 6.43 -22.77
C PHE A 171 7.48 6.78 -24.17
N GLU A 172 7.62 5.83 -25.09
CA GLU A 172 7.04 5.94 -26.43
C GLU A 172 5.51 5.73 -26.41
N ILE A 173 4.81 6.47 -27.27
CA ILE A 173 3.37 6.37 -27.48
C ILE A 173 3.08 5.93 -28.92
N PRO A 174 1.87 5.42 -29.22
CA PRO A 174 1.46 5.09 -30.60
C PRO A 174 1.62 6.26 -31.57
N GLU A 175 1.83 5.98 -32.85
CA GLU A 175 2.10 7.00 -33.89
C GLU A 175 0.99 8.01 -34.07
N ASN A 176 -0.27 7.60 -33.84
CA ASN A 176 -1.44 8.48 -33.94
C ASN A 176 -1.72 9.29 -32.68
N TRP A 177 -0.90 9.10 -31.60
CA TRP A 177 -0.95 9.87 -30.38
C TRP A 177 0.03 11.03 -30.42
N THR A 178 -0.18 12.03 -29.57
CA THR A 178 0.67 13.22 -29.50
C THR A 178 0.85 13.66 -28.07
N TRP A 179 2.07 13.97 -27.69
CA TRP A 179 2.36 14.62 -26.41
C TRP A 179 1.91 16.09 -26.43
N CYS A 180 1.33 16.56 -25.34
CA CYS A 180 1.02 17.97 -25.15
C CYS A 180 1.15 18.36 -23.66
N ARG A 181 1.27 19.62 -23.39
CA ARG A 181 1.21 20.11 -22.00
C ARG A 181 -0.25 20.16 -21.52
N LEU A 182 -0.48 19.78 -20.25
CA LEU A 182 -1.82 19.80 -19.66
C LEU A 182 -2.50 21.18 -19.80
N ASN A 183 -1.73 22.25 -19.73
CA ASN A 183 -2.21 23.60 -19.91
C ASN A 183 -2.84 23.85 -21.29
N GLU A 184 -2.37 23.16 -22.30
CA GLU A 184 -2.94 23.22 -23.66
C GLU A 184 -4.37 22.68 -23.71
N LEU A 185 -4.68 21.66 -22.93
CA LEU A 185 -5.99 21.01 -22.86
C LEU A 185 -7.00 21.76 -21.98
N CYS A 186 -6.52 22.56 -21.02
CA CYS A 186 -7.37 23.19 -20.01
C CYS A 186 -7.73 24.63 -20.38
N LYS A 187 -8.98 25.01 -20.15
CA LYS A 187 -9.45 26.41 -20.28
C LYS A 187 -8.94 27.28 -19.12
N LYS A 188 -8.71 26.69 -17.96
CA LYS A 188 -8.17 27.33 -16.76
C LYS A 188 -7.55 26.30 -15.84
N ILE A 189 -6.37 26.60 -15.33
CA ILE A 189 -5.74 25.85 -14.22
C ILE A 189 -5.53 26.84 -13.07
N GLY A 190 -5.93 26.47 -11.87
CA GLY A 190 -5.76 27.32 -10.68
C GLY A 190 -6.22 26.61 -9.42
N ALA A 191 -5.96 27.24 -8.27
CA ALA A 191 -6.43 26.74 -6.99
C ALA A 191 -7.96 26.76 -6.94
N GLY A 192 -8.56 25.62 -6.59
CA GLY A 192 -9.97 25.50 -6.28
C GLY A 192 -10.26 25.92 -4.84
N SER A 193 -11.51 26.30 -4.53
CA SER A 193 -11.98 26.39 -3.15
C SER A 193 -12.25 24.99 -2.61
N THR A 194 -11.90 24.76 -1.34
CA THR A 194 -12.25 23.50 -0.66
C THR A 194 -13.77 23.36 -0.66
N PRO A 195 -14.34 22.22 -1.09
CA PRO A 195 -15.78 22.02 -1.03
C PRO A 195 -16.27 22.12 0.41
N THR A 196 -17.19 23.06 0.68
CA THR A 196 -17.85 23.14 1.97
C THR A 196 -18.83 21.96 2.08
N GLY A 197 -18.54 20.97 2.93
CA GLY A 197 -19.45 19.89 3.29
C GLY A 197 -19.40 18.64 2.43
N GLY A 198 -18.33 18.36 1.71
CA GLY A 198 -18.16 17.11 0.97
C GLY A 198 -17.86 15.93 1.90
N LYS A 199 -18.73 14.90 1.94
CA LYS A 199 -18.33 13.57 2.37
C LYS A 199 -17.21 13.11 1.43
N ALA A 200 -16.09 12.61 2.01
CA ALA A 200 -15.06 11.96 1.23
C ALA A 200 -15.69 10.79 0.46
N VAL A 201 -15.53 10.77 -0.83
CA VAL A 201 -15.89 9.67 -1.73
C VAL A 201 -14.70 8.71 -1.77
#